data_8cfdd12c55c5331b0738f9350be16217
#
_entry.id   8cfdd12c55c5331b0738f9350be16217
#
_cell.length_a   1.000
_cell.length_b   1.000
_cell.length_c   1.000
_cell.angle_alpha   90.00
_cell.angle_beta   90.00
_cell.angle_gamma   90.00
#
_symmetry.space_group_name_H-M   'P 1'
#
loop_
_entity.id
_entity.type
_entity.pdbx_description
1 polymer ?
#
loop_
_entity_poly.entity_id
_entity_poly.type
_entity_poly.pdbx_seq_one_letter_code
_entity_poly.pdbx_strand_id
1 'polypeptide(L)'
;MIEDTTGRRSFITGVGAAVAAGAVGAGIAEAQTAPPGRFMASRHADDDWLDKVPGKHRILVDAVTPRGAGEAVLYANNLYATNKNAYALDDKDLAIVIVMRHFATPFAYNDAFWAKYGKPVGGMIEFKDPKTQQSPTTNLYNSPEYGLALPNLGNTIDAVTKRGAHIVICDLATHFISQQLAGTSGNADAIYKELAASALIPGSRFVSAGVVAVTRAQERGYSLIYAG
;
A
#
# COMPACT_ATOMS: atom_id res chain seq x y z
N MET A 1 13.82 23.25 -52.70
CA MET A 1 12.87 22.36 -51.99
C MET A 1 13.06 22.61 -50.52
N ILE A 2 12.13 23.35 -49.95
CA ILE A 2 12.16 23.77 -48.55
C ILE A 2 11.07 22.95 -47.89
N GLU A 3 11.42 22.04 -46.98
CA GLU A 3 10.44 21.32 -46.14
C GLU A 3 10.11 22.16 -44.90
N ASP A 4 8.84 22.42 -44.82
CA ASP A 4 8.19 23.17 -43.74
C ASP A 4 7.96 22.26 -42.55
N THR A 5 8.66 22.50 -41.42
CA THR A 5 8.43 21.86 -40.15
C THR A 5 7.56 22.75 -39.27
N THR A 6 6.25 22.76 -39.50
CA THR A 6 5.29 23.43 -38.64
C THR A 6 5.09 22.63 -37.34
N GLY A 7 5.72 23.09 -36.29
CA GLY A 7 5.66 22.52 -34.96
C GLY A 7 4.30 22.67 -34.27
N ARG A 8 3.93 21.63 -33.57
CA ARG A 8 2.71 21.45 -32.72
C ARG A 8 2.56 22.41 -31.53
N ARG A 9 3.02 23.68 -31.63
CA ARG A 9 3.02 24.63 -30.52
C ARG A 9 2.11 25.84 -30.69
N SER A 10 1.19 25.88 -31.68
CA SER A 10 0.38 27.05 -32.00
C SER A 10 -1.11 26.92 -31.65
N PHE A 11 -1.49 26.16 -30.62
CA PHE A 11 -2.91 26.00 -30.28
C PHE A 11 -3.39 26.71 -29.00
N ILE A 12 -2.55 27.51 -28.33
CA ILE A 12 -2.92 28.17 -27.06
C ILE A 12 -2.84 29.70 -27.11
N THR A 13 -2.76 30.34 -28.28
CA THR A 13 -2.77 31.81 -28.37
C THR A 13 -3.78 32.25 -29.40
N GLY A 14 -5.07 32.33 -29.00
CA GLY A 14 -6.09 32.81 -29.94
C GLY A 14 -7.48 32.95 -29.37
N VAL A 15 -7.65 33.39 -28.10
CA VAL A 15 -8.92 33.95 -27.64
C VAL A 15 -8.61 35.13 -26.74
N GLY A 16 -8.48 36.27 -27.32
CA GLY A 16 -8.34 37.52 -26.61
C GLY A 16 -8.42 38.71 -27.58
N ALA A 17 -9.49 39.47 -27.47
CA ALA A 17 -9.71 40.78 -28.04
C ALA A 17 -10.68 40.85 -29.22
N ALA A 18 -11.93 41.11 -28.89
CA ALA A 18 -12.75 42.12 -29.55
C ALA A 18 -14.09 42.30 -28.80
N VAL A 19 -14.19 43.25 -27.92
CA VAL A 19 -15.48 43.87 -27.60
C VAL A 19 -15.27 45.39 -27.54
N ALA A 20 -15.76 46.09 -28.55
CA ALA A 20 -15.98 47.50 -28.49
C ALA A 20 -17.47 47.75 -28.36
N ALA A 21 -17.83 48.48 -27.33
CA ALA A 21 -18.90 49.44 -27.16
C ALA A 21 -20.32 49.13 -27.69
N GLY A 22 -21.26 49.08 -26.75
CA GLY A 22 -22.70 49.21 -26.97
C GLY A 22 -23.43 49.16 -25.64
N ALA A 23 -23.69 50.34 -25.05
CA ALA A 23 -24.49 50.47 -23.83
C ALA A 23 -25.96 50.18 -24.12
N VAL A 24 -26.62 49.31 -23.34
CA VAL A 24 -27.95 49.48 -22.75
C VAL A 24 -28.11 48.52 -21.59
N GLY A 25 -28.53 49.03 -20.45
CA GLY A 25 -28.58 48.28 -19.19
C GLY A 25 -29.62 47.16 -19.14
N ALA A 26 -29.19 46.04 -18.65
CA ALA A 26 -29.95 45.08 -17.88
C ALA A 26 -28.92 44.31 -17.07
N GLY A 27 -29.01 44.37 -15.74
CA GLY A 27 -28.09 43.72 -14.84
C GLY A 27 -28.04 42.21 -15.06
N ILE A 28 -27.08 41.78 -15.83
CA ILE A 28 -26.62 40.42 -15.83
C ILE A 28 -25.68 40.33 -14.61
N ALA A 29 -26.21 39.78 -13.51
CA ALA A 29 -25.37 39.35 -12.46
C ALA A 29 -24.34 38.38 -13.10
N GLU A 30 -23.10 38.82 -13.26
CA GLU A 30 -22.00 37.93 -13.53
C GLU A 30 -22.03 36.90 -12.39
N ALA A 31 -22.48 35.70 -12.70
CA ALA A 31 -22.22 34.54 -11.86
C ALA A 31 -20.70 34.42 -11.88
N GLN A 32 -20.05 35.03 -10.88
CA GLN A 32 -18.70 34.72 -10.54
C GLN A 32 -18.68 33.22 -10.27
N THR A 33 -18.27 32.43 -11.28
CA THR A 33 -17.94 31.04 -11.08
C THR A 33 -16.79 31.05 -10.08
N ALA A 34 -17.09 30.77 -8.81
CA ALA A 34 -16.08 30.53 -7.83
C ALA A 34 -15.08 29.55 -8.45
N PRO A 35 -13.77 29.75 -8.28
CA PRO A 35 -12.79 28.80 -8.77
C PRO A 35 -13.20 27.41 -8.26
N PRO A 36 -13.14 26.34 -9.07
CA PRO A 36 -13.57 25.02 -8.67
C PRO A 36 -12.91 24.71 -7.34
N GLY A 37 -13.72 24.50 -6.30
CA GLY A 37 -13.23 24.22 -4.95
C GLY A 37 -12.24 23.09 -5.02
N ARG A 38 -11.09 23.22 -4.34
CA ARG A 38 -10.11 22.15 -4.24
C ARG A 38 -10.83 20.89 -3.73
N PHE A 39 -10.72 19.78 -4.46
CA PHE A 39 -11.30 18.51 -4.02
C PHE A 39 -10.82 18.19 -2.59
N MET A 40 -11.77 17.87 -1.72
CA MET A 40 -11.52 17.45 -0.35
C MET A 40 -12.19 16.09 -0.14
N ALA A 41 -11.37 15.06 0.09
CA ALA A 41 -11.88 13.73 0.36
C ALA A 41 -12.69 13.70 1.66
N SER A 42 -13.77 12.93 1.70
CA SER A 42 -14.50 12.66 2.93
C SER A 42 -13.64 11.91 3.94
N ARG A 43 -13.78 12.25 5.22
CA ARG A 43 -13.06 11.61 6.32
C ARG A 43 -13.97 10.59 7.00
N HIS A 44 -13.40 9.46 7.36
CA HIS A 44 -14.05 8.40 8.11
C HIS A 44 -13.21 8.08 9.34
N ALA A 45 -13.86 7.99 10.52
CA ALA A 45 -13.18 7.80 11.80
C ALA A 45 -12.35 6.50 11.85
N ASP A 46 -12.81 5.45 11.17
CA ASP A 46 -12.10 4.16 11.11
C ASP A 46 -10.72 4.27 10.46
N ASP A 47 -10.48 5.33 9.66
CA ASP A 47 -9.23 5.57 8.96
C ASP A 47 -8.34 6.63 9.64
N ASP A 48 -8.79 7.24 10.77
CA ASP A 48 -8.06 8.31 11.47
C ASP A 48 -6.72 7.86 12.05
N TRP A 49 -6.50 6.57 12.15
CA TRP A 49 -5.21 6.02 12.53
C TRP A 49 -4.09 6.39 11.53
N LEU A 50 -4.42 6.56 10.25
CA LEU A 50 -3.47 7.00 9.21
C LEU A 50 -2.89 8.38 9.53
N ASP A 51 -3.68 9.28 10.12
CA ASP A 51 -3.22 10.60 10.54
C ASP A 51 -2.35 10.55 11.81
N LYS A 52 -2.46 9.46 12.59
CA LYS A 52 -1.72 9.25 13.85
C LYS A 52 -0.37 8.54 13.65
N VAL A 53 -0.11 7.95 12.47
CA VAL A 53 1.21 7.39 12.15
C VAL A 53 2.22 8.54 12.15
N PRO A 54 3.25 8.49 13.01
CA PRO A 54 4.23 9.57 13.11
C PRO A 54 5.09 9.65 11.85
N GLY A 55 5.51 10.87 11.50
CA GLY A 55 6.36 11.13 10.35
C GLY A 55 5.78 12.19 9.41
N LYS A 56 6.67 12.97 8.81
CA LYS A 56 6.33 14.05 7.87
C LYS A 56 6.29 13.55 6.43
N HIS A 57 7.12 12.56 6.10
CA HIS A 57 7.12 11.89 4.78
C HIS A 57 6.24 10.66 4.87
N ARG A 58 5.08 10.73 4.23
CA ARG A 58 4.04 9.71 4.30
C ARG A 58 4.12 8.82 3.07
N ILE A 59 4.42 7.54 3.30
CA ILE A 59 4.62 6.55 2.24
C ILE A 59 3.75 5.32 2.52
N LEU A 60 3.01 4.91 1.52
CA LEU A 60 2.26 3.66 1.53
C LEU A 60 2.87 2.71 0.50
N VAL A 61 3.20 1.50 0.93
CA VAL A 61 3.66 0.42 0.06
C VAL A 61 2.52 -0.60 -0.07
N ASP A 62 2.03 -0.75 -1.29
CA ASP A 62 0.92 -1.64 -1.62
C ASP A 62 1.46 -3.00 -2.08
N ALA A 63 1.50 -3.98 -1.18
CA ALA A 63 1.96 -5.33 -1.45
C ALA A 63 0.79 -6.24 -1.83
N VAL A 64 0.86 -6.85 -3.03
CA VAL A 64 -0.27 -7.60 -3.62
C VAL A 64 0.04 -9.08 -3.81
N THR A 65 1.26 -9.41 -4.18
CA THR A 65 1.70 -10.77 -4.48
C THR A 65 2.65 -11.30 -3.39
N PRO A 66 2.94 -12.61 -3.35
CA PRO A 66 3.99 -13.14 -2.48
C PRO A 66 5.34 -12.44 -2.68
N ARG A 67 5.73 -12.21 -3.93
CA ARG A 67 6.95 -11.46 -4.28
C ARG A 67 6.88 -10.03 -3.76
N GLY A 68 5.75 -9.36 -4.02
CA GLY A 68 5.51 -7.99 -3.58
C GLY A 68 5.58 -7.80 -2.07
N ALA A 69 5.18 -8.82 -1.27
CA ALA A 69 5.34 -8.76 0.18
C ALA A 69 6.82 -8.63 0.59
N GLY A 70 7.72 -9.38 -0.06
CA GLY A 70 9.17 -9.26 0.18
C GLY A 70 9.74 -7.95 -0.35
N GLU A 71 9.34 -7.52 -1.55
CA GLU A 71 9.75 -6.23 -2.11
C GLU A 71 9.32 -5.05 -1.22
N ALA A 72 8.13 -5.11 -0.61
CA ALA A 72 7.66 -4.07 0.31
C ALA A 72 8.56 -3.94 1.54
N VAL A 73 9.05 -5.05 2.08
CA VAL A 73 10.03 -5.06 3.18
C VAL A 73 11.36 -4.43 2.73
N LEU A 74 11.85 -4.79 1.54
CA LEU A 74 13.05 -4.19 0.96
C LEU A 74 12.89 -2.69 0.75
N TYR A 75 11.76 -2.25 0.19
CA TYR A 75 11.50 -0.83 -0.08
C TYR A 75 11.42 -0.03 1.22
N ALA A 76 10.76 -0.56 2.26
CA ALA A 76 10.73 0.08 3.56
C ALA A 76 12.16 0.26 4.15
N ASN A 77 12.99 -0.79 4.08
CA ASN A 77 14.38 -0.68 4.53
C ASN A 77 15.16 0.38 3.73
N ASN A 78 15.02 0.38 2.39
CA ASN A 78 15.70 1.33 1.51
C ASN A 78 15.25 2.77 1.77
N LEU A 79 13.95 2.99 2.00
CA LEU A 79 13.41 4.30 2.37
C LEU A 79 14.06 4.82 3.65
N TYR A 80 14.12 4.01 4.69
CA TYR A 80 14.79 4.39 5.94
C TYR A 80 16.28 4.67 5.74
N ALA A 81 17.00 3.74 5.10
CA ALA A 81 18.45 3.85 4.94
C ALA A 81 18.83 5.06 4.06
N THR A 82 18.15 5.25 2.94
CA THR A 82 18.48 6.32 2.00
C THR A 82 18.11 7.69 2.57
N ASN A 83 16.96 7.83 3.21
CA ASN A 83 16.56 9.10 3.82
C ASN A 83 17.53 9.52 4.94
N LYS A 84 17.99 8.56 5.74
CA LYS A 84 19.02 8.84 6.75
C LYS A 84 20.34 9.30 6.13
N ASN A 85 20.82 8.58 5.11
CA ASN A 85 22.15 8.82 4.56
C ASN A 85 22.22 10.05 3.63
N ALA A 86 21.17 10.29 2.84
CA ALA A 86 21.16 11.36 1.83
C ALA A 86 20.51 12.65 2.31
N TYR A 87 19.56 12.58 3.25
CA TYR A 87 18.74 13.72 3.68
C TYR A 87 18.83 13.98 5.19
N ALA A 88 19.65 13.22 5.93
CA ALA A 88 19.80 13.33 7.38
C ALA A 88 18.47 13.23 8.16
N LEU A 89 17.50 12.46 7.64
CA LEU A 89 16.21 12.20 8.29
C LEU A 89 16.33 10.98 9.21
N ASP A 90 15.71 11.07 10.38
CA ASP A 90 15.57 9.93 11.28
C ASP A 90 14.38 9.05 10.88
N ASP A 91 14.37 7.79 11.36
CA ASP A 91 13.27 6.85 11.09
C ASP A 91 11.90 7.41 11.50
N LYS A 92 11.83 8.20 12.59
CA LYS A 92 10.60 8.87 13.06
C LYS A 92 10.06 9.96 12.12
N ASP A 93 10.85 10.41 11.16
CA ASP A 93 10.41 11.41 10.18
C ASP A 93 9.65 10.77 9.00
N LEU A 94 9.65 9.42 8.91
CA LEU A 94 8.98 8.65 7.87
C LEU A 94 7.78 7.87 8.42
N ALA A 95 6.59 8.17 7.91
CA ALA A 95 5.37 7.39 8.15
C ALA A 95 5.24 6.31 7.07
N ILE A 96 5.80 5.13 7.29
CA ILE A 96 5.74 4.02 6.33
C ILE A 96 4.64 3.06 6.73
N VAL A 97 3.69 2.83 5.81
CA VAL A 97 2.60 1.86 5.95
C VAL A 97 2.73 0.82 4.84
N ILE A 98 2.82 -0.45 5.20
CA ILE A 98 2.85 -1.57 4.26
C ILE A 98 1.49 -2.27 4.32
N VAL A 99 0.74 -2.23 3.21
CA VAL A 99 -0.55 -2.91 3.09
C VAL A 99 -0.33 -4.29 2.50
N MET A 100 -0.49 -5.33 3.32
CA MET A 100 -0.47 -6.72 2.90
C MET A 100 -1.89 -7.12 2.48
N ARG A 101 -2.16 -7.15 1.16
CA ARG A 101 -3.47 -7.50 0.62
C ARG A 101 -3.38 -8.61 -0.42
N HIS A 102 -4.50 -9.20 -0.78
CA HIS A 102 -4.58 -10.30 -1.73
C HIS A 102 -3.63 -11.44 -1.33
N PHE A 103 -2.74 -11.91 -2.21
CA PHE A 103 -1.80 -12.99 -1.92
C PHE A 103 -0.57 -12.57 -1.12
N ALA A 104 -0.39 -11.28 -0.84
CA ALA A 104 0.58 -10.82 0.14
C ALA A 104 0.07 -10.94 1.60
N THR A 105 -1.25 -11.05 1.83
CA THR A 105 -1.85 -11.11 3.17
C THR A 105 -1.23 -12.17 4.09
N PRO A 106 -0.90 -13.41 3.65
CA PRO A 106 -0.30 -14.43 4.49
C PRO A 106 1.01 -14.02 5.17
N PHE A 107 1.76 -13.10 4.57
CA PHE A 107 3.04 -12.64 5.13
C PHE A 107 2.87 -11.63 6.28
N ALA A 108 1.65 -11.18 6.56
CA ALA A 108 1.34 -10.42 7.76
C ALA A 108 1.05 -11.33 8.98
N TYR A 109 1.12 -12.65 8.83
CA TYR A 109 0.94 -13.60 9.91
C TYR A 109 2.27 -14.14 10.42
N ASN A 110 2.27 -14.57 11.69
CA ASN A 110 3.42 -15.09 12.40
C ASN A 110 3.77 -16.55 12.02
N ASP A 111 4.85 -17.08 12.59
CA ASP A 111 5.30 -18.44 12.32
C ASP A 111 4.30 -19.52 12.74
N ALA A 112 3.48 -19.28 13.78
CA ALA A 112 2.46 -20.26 14.18
C ALA A 112 1.41 -20.48 13.07
N PHE A 113 1.05 -19.43 12.36
CA PHE A 113 0.19 -19.53 11.16
C PHE A 113 0.87 -20.38 10.08
N TRP A 114 2.12 -20.11 9.76
CA TRP A 114 2.84 -20.80 8.71
C TRP A 114 3.11 -22.28 9.09
N ALA A 115 3.40 -22.57 10.36
CA ALA A 115 3.56 -23.95 10.85
C ALA A 115 2.29 -24.77 10.67
N LYS A 116 1.11 -24.16 10.89
CA LYS A 116 -0.19 -24.84 10.81
C LYS A 116 -0.75 -24.87 9.38
N TYR A 117 -0.70 -23.75 8.69
CA TYR A 117 -1.37 -23.55 7.41
C TYR A 117 -0.43 -23.34 6.22
N GLY A 118 0.88 -23.35 6.43
CA GLY A 118 1.86 -23.05 5.39
C GLY A 118 1.74 -23.95 4.16
N LYS A 119 1.44 -25.24 4.35
CA LYS A 119 1.29 -26.19 3.22
C LYS A 119 0.12 -25.83 2.30
N PRO A 120 -1.12 -25.71 2.76
CA PRO A 120 -2.24 -25.30 1.89
C PRO A 120 -2.10 -23.86 1.39
N VAL A 121 -1.62 -22.94 2.22
CA VAL A 121 -1.42 -21.54 1.83
C VAL A 121 -0.34 -21.41 0.76
N GLY A 122 0.81 -22.04 0.94
CA GLY A 122 1.89 -22.02 -0.05
C GLY A 122 1.46 -22.55 -1.41
N GLY A 123 0.61 -23.58 -1.43
CA GLY A 123 -0.01 -24.07 -2.67
C GLY A 123 -0.98 -23.06 -3.29
N MET A 124 -1.82 -22.42 -2.48
CA MET A 124 -2.82 -21.45 -2.94
C MET A 124 -2.17 -20.19 -3.55
N ILE A 125 -1.10 -19.69 -2.96
CA ILE A 125 -0.42 -18.47 -3.40
C ILE A 125 0.79 -18.75 -4.32
N GLU A 126 1.03 -20.01 -4.67
CA GLU A 126 2.17 -20.47 -5.50
C GLU A 126 3.53 -20.04 -4.95
N PHE A 127 3.69 -20.09 -3.62
CA PHE A 127 4.91 -19.68 -2.96
C PHE A 127 5.61 -20.87 -2.30
N LYS A 128 6.89 -21.04 -2.63
CA LYS A 128 7.75 -22.11 -2.12
C LYS A 128 9.01 -21.54 -1.48
N ASP A 129 9.50 -22.23 -0.48
CA ASP A 129 10.81 -21.99 0.08
C ASP A 129 11.88 -22.27 -1.01
N PRO A 130 12.71 -21.28 -1.36
CA PRO A 130 13.71 -21.45 -2.42
C PRO A 130 14.80 -22.48 -2.09
N LYS A 131 15.03 -22.80 -0.80
CA LYS A 131 16.03 -23.79 -0.37
C LYS A 131 15.47 -25.22 -0.43
N THR A 132 14.22 -25.41 -0.02
CA THR A 132 13.62 -26.74 0.11
C THR A 132 12.69 -27.11 -1.03
N GLN A 133 12.22 -26.12 -1.82
CA GLN A 133 11.20 -26.27 -2.86
C GLN A 133 9.85 -26.76 -2.33
N GLN A 134 9.65 -26.71 -1.02
CA GLN A 134 8.40 -27.05 -0.35
C GLN A 134 7.65 -25.78 0.07
N SER A 135 6.39 -25.94 0.46
CA SER A 135 5.63 -24.86 1.11
C SER A 135 6.33 -24.48 2.42
N PRO A 136 6.46 -23.18 2.74
CA PRO A 136 7.14 -22.76 3.96
C PRO A 136 6.33 -23.13 5.21
N THR A 137 7.03 -23.37 6.31
CA THR A 137 6.47 -23.61 7.65
C THR A 137 6.74 -22.46 8.62
N THR A 138 7.41 -21.42 8.16
CA THR A 138 7.68 -20.17 8.88
C THR A 138 7.47 -19.01 7.93
N ASN A 139 7.35 -17.79 8.45
CA ASN A 139 7.33 -16.59 7.63
C ASN A 139 8.74 -16.29 7.10
N LEU A 140 9.01 -16.66 5.85
CA LEU A 140 10.35 -16.55 5.28
C LEU A 140 10.82 -15.08 5.17
N TYR A 141 9.92 -14.11 5.18
CA TYR A 141 10.28 -12.70 5.20
C TYR A 141 10.67 -12.18 6.60
N ASN A 142 10.68 -13.07 7.60
CA ASN A 142 11.33 -12.85 8.89
C ASN A 142 12.64 -13.62 9.06
N SER A 143 13.12 -14.27 8.01
CA SER A 143 14.33 -15.10 8.02
C SER A 143 15.46 -14.43 7.23
N PRO A 144 16.46 -13.81 7.88
CA PRO A 144 17.52 -13.08 7.19
C PRO A 144 18.48 -13.98 6.40
N GLU A 145 18.54 -15.27 6.74
CA GLU A 145 19.44 -16.26 6.14
C GLU A 145 19.14 -16.58 4.67
N TYR A 146 18.01 -16.13 4.12
CA TYR A 146 17.70 -16.31 2.72
C TYR A 146 18.42 -15.30 1.80
N GLY A 147 18.84 -14.15 2.34
CA GLY A 147 19.61 -13.16 1.58
C GLY A 147 19.03 -12.89 0.20
N LEU A 148 19.85 -13.07 -0.85
CA LEU A 148 19.47 -12.84 -2.24
C LEU A 148 18.47 -13.88 -2.81
N ALA A 149 18.20 -14.97 -2.11
CA ALA A 149 17.25 -15.98 -2.57
C ALA A 149 15.77 -15.50 -2.49
N LEU A 150 15.52 -14.46 -1.72
CA LEU A 150 14.20 -13.85 -1.57
C LEU A 150 14.22 -12.35 -1.92
N PRO A 151 13.09 -11.78 -2.38
CA PRO A 151 13.02 -10.40 -2.83
C PRO A 151 13.23 -9.35 -1.73
N ASN A 152 13.12 -9.71 -0.46
CA ASN A 152 13.46 -8.84 0.68
C ASN A 152 14.98 -8.70 0.91
N LEU A 153 15.81 -9.46 0.20
CA LEU A 153 17.28 -9.43 0.25
C LEU A 153 17.85 -9.51 1.68
N GLY A 154 17.25 -10.38 2.51
CA GLY A 154 17.64 -10.58 3.92
C GLY A 154 17.11 -9.52 4.90
N ASN A 155 16.41 -8.49 4.44
CA ASN A 155 15.68 -7.60 5.32
C ASN A 155 14.47 -8.34 5.90
N THR A 156 14.10 -8.06 7.16
CA THR A 156 12.99 -8.76 7.79
C THR A 156 11.83 -7.82 8.13
N ILE A 157 10.62 -8.37 8.20
CA ILE A 157 9.44 -7.63 8.64
C ILE A 157 9.69 -7.06 10.05
N ASP A 158 10.25 -7.86 10.95
CA ASP A 158 10.60 -7.42 12.30
C ASP A 158 11.60 -6.26 12.31
N ALA A 159 12.57 -6.27 11.41
CA ALA A 159 13.56 -5.20 11.34
C ALA A 159 12.91 -3.87 10.92
N VAL A 160 12.04 -3.88 9.91
CA VAL A 160 11.40 -2.65 9.44
C VAL A 160 10.30 -2.17 10.40
N THR A 161 9.57 -3.07 11.07
CA THR A 161 8.56 -2.69 12.07
C THR A 161 9.19 -2.11 13.33
N LYS A 162 10.34 -2.60 13.78
CA LYS A 162 11.13 -2.00 14.88
C LYS A 162 11.61 -0.58 14.56
N ARG A 163 11.75 -0.23 13.28
CA ARG A 163 12.07 1.13 12.81
C ARG A 163 10.85 2.03 12.70
N GLY A 164 9.64 1.49 12.85
CA GLY A 164 8.39 2.24 12.82
C GLY A 164 7.52 2.00 11.59
N ALA A 165 7.82 1.04 10.72
CA ALA A 165 6.91 0.64 9.64
C ALA A 165 5.67 -0.06 10.21
N HIS A 166 4.49 0.31 9.71
CA HIS A 166 3.21 -0.25 10.12
C HIS A 166 2.73 -1.30 9.12
N ILE A 167 2.46 -2.51 9.59
CA ILE A 167 1.87 -3.56 8.77
C ILE A 167 0.35 -3.49 8.86
N VAL A 168 -0.29 -3.47 7.71
CA VAL A 168 -1.75 -3.42 7.57
C VAL A 168 -2.24 -4.66 6.83
N ILE A 169 -3.27 -5.30 7.38
CA ILE A 169 -3.77 -6.59 6.94
C ILE A 169 -5.15 -6.41 6.31
N CYS A 170 -5.33 -6.95 5.11
CA CYS A 170 -6.62 -6.95 4.43
C CYS A 170 -7.57 -7.97 5.07
N ASP A 171 -8.61 -7.48 5.77
CA ASP A 171 -9.60 -8.33 6.41
C ASP A 171 -10.39 -9.16 5.39
N LEU A 172 -10.79 -8.55 4.28
CA LEU A 172 -11.46 -9.26 3.19
C LEU A 172 -10.63 -10.44 2.65
N ALA A 173 -9.30 -10.26 2.51
CA ALA A 173 -8.42 -11.35 2.08
C ALA A 173 -8.25 -12.41 3.18
N THR A 174 -8.29 -12.03 4.46
CA THR A 174 -8.27 -12.96 5.59
C THR A 174 -9.50 -13.85 5.60
N HIS A 175 -10.69 -13.29 5.38
CA HIS A 175 -11.92 -14.06 5.21
C HIS A 175 -11.83 -15.05 4.04
N PHE A 176 -11.33 -14.60 2.89
CA PHE A 176 -11.11 -15.47 1.73
C PHE A 176 -10.16 -16.63 2.07
N ILE A 177 -9.00 -16.34 2.68
CA ILE A 177 -8.03 -17.35 3.11
C ILE A 177 -8.68 -18.36 4.07
N SER A 178 -9.45 -17.87 5.05
CA SER A 178 -10.15 -18.73 6.01
C SER A 178 -11.16 -19.66 5.33
N GLN A 179 -11.89 -19.18 4.33
CA GLN A 179 -12.81 -19.99 3.52
C GLN A 179 -12.07 -21.07 2.73
N GLN A 180 -10.94 -20.72 2.09
CA GLN A 180 -10.13 -21.69 1.34
C GLN A 180 -9.55 -22.77 2.27
N LEU A 181 -9.07 -22.38 3.45
CA LEU A 181 -8.53 -23.31 4.45
C LEU A 181 -9.60 -24.23 5.04
N ALA A 182 -10.83 -23.74 5.19
CA ALA A 182 -11.96 -24.54 5.68
C ALA A 182 -12.44 -25.57 4.64
N GLY A 183 -12.29 -25.29 3.35
CA GLY A 183 -12.85 -26.12 2.28
C GLY A 183 -14.37 -26.25 2.39
N THR A 184 -14.89 -27.40 1.94
CA THR A 184 -16.35 -27.65 1.92
C THR A 184 -16.94 -28.12 3.25
N SER A 185 -16.13 -28.63 4.17
CA SER A 185 -16.57 -29.30 5.41
C SER A 185 -16.05 -28.63 6.69
N GLY A 186 -15.15 -27.64 6.57
CA GLY A 186 -14.57 -26.93 7.70
C GLY A 186 -15.38 -25.71 8.14
N ASN A 187 -14.97 -25.13 9.25
CA ASN A 187 -15.57 -23.92 9.80
C ASN A 187 -14.67 -22.69 9.52
N ALA A 188 -15.00 -21.96 8.48
CA ALA A 188 -14.25 -20.75 8.07
C ALA A 188 -14.24 -19.67 9.15
N ASP A 189 -15.34 -19.48 9.88
CA ASP A 189 -15.44 -18.49 10.94
C ASP A 189 -14.51 -18.81 12.14
N ALA A 190 -14.37 -20.10 12.45
CA ALA A 190 -13.45 -20.53 13.50
C ALA A 190 -11.99 -20.26 13.09
N ILE A 191 -11.63 -20.55 11.83
CA ILE A 191 -10.30 -20.24 11.30
C ILE A 191 -10.06 -18.73 11.29
N TYR A 192 -11.02 -17.94 10.79
CA TYR A 192 -10.89 -16.49 10.81
C TYR A 192 -10.66 -15.94 12.23
N LYS A 193 -11.44 -16.38 13.21
CA LYS A 193 -11.27 -15.97 14.61
C LYS A 193 -9.89 -16.34 15.16
N GLU A 194 -9.40 -17.53 14.83
CA GLU A 194 -8.04 -17.94 15.20
C GLU A 194 -6.99 -17.00 14.57
N LEU A 195 -7.09 -16.71 13.26
CA LEU A 195 -6.16 -15.82 12.58
C LEU A 195 -6.19 -14.40 13.17
N ALA A 196 -7.36 -13.88 13.43
CA ALA A 196 -7.51 -12.55 13.99
C ALA A 196 -7.00 -12.43 15.45
N ALA A 197 -7.11 -13.51 16.24
CA ALA A 197 -6.74 -13.47 17.66
C ALA A 197 -5.25 -13.74 17.92
N SER A 198 -4.59 -14.60 17.13
CA SER A 198 -3.29 -15.15 17.51
C SER A 198 -2.25 -15.26 16.41
N ALA A 199 -2.63 -15.03 15.16
CA ALA A 199 -1.73 -15.24 14.05
C ALA A 199 -1.00 -13.98 13.57
N LEU A 200 -1.35 -12.81 14.07
CA LEU A 200 -0.85 -11.53 13.57
C LEU A 200 0.60 -11.26 14.00
N ILE A 201 1.33 -10.57 13.14
CA ILE A 201 2.62 -9.97 13.51
C ILE A 201 2.36 -8.85 14.53
N PRO A 202 3.14 -8.77 15.61
CA PRO A 202 2.96 -7.73 16.62
C PRO A 202 2.93 -6.32 16.03
N GLY A 203 1.96 -5.52 16.45
CA GLY A 203 1.80 -4.13 15.98
C GLY A 203 1.11 -3.98 14.63
N SER A 204 0.74 -5.07 13.95
CA SER A 204 -0.09 -5.02 12.76
C SER A 204 -1.55 -4.73 13.10
N ARG A 205 -2.31 -4.28 12.09
CA ARG A 205 -3.74 -4.01 12.24
C ARG A 205 -4.55 -4.42 11.03
N PHE A 206 -5.80 -4.79 11.26
CA PHE A 206 -6.75 -4.99 10.18
C PHE A 206 -7.30 -3.69 9.61
N VAL A 207 -7.57 -3.71 8.31
CA VAL A 207 -8.43 -2.77 7.61
C VAL A 207 -9.48 -3.57 6.84
N SER A 208 -10.68 -3.03 6.68
CA SER A 208 -11.81 -3.74 6.07
C SER A 208 -11.46 -4.34 4.69
N ALA A 209 -10.74 -3.59 3.86
CA ALA A 209 -10.15 -4.08 2.62
C ALA A 209 -8.85 -3.30 2.32
N GLY A 210 -7.79 -4.02 1.95
CA GLY A 210 -6.49 -3.40 1.65
C GLY A 210 -6.58 -2.36 0.52
N VAL A 211 -7.36 -2.63 -0.54
CA VAL A 211 -7.56 -1.67 -1.64
C VAL A 211 -8.24 -0.38 -1.19
N VAL A 212 -9.16 -0.44 -0.22
CA VAL A 212 -9.78 0.75 0.38
C VAL A 212 -8.75 1.52 1.20
N ALA A 213 -7.96 0.85 2.02
CA ALA A 213 -6.89 1.49 2.80
C ALA A 213 -5.87 2.22 1.91
N VAL A 214 -5.55 1.65 0.74
CA VAL A 214 -4.68 2.29 -0.26
C VAL A 214 -5.25 3.64 -0.73
N THR A 215 -6.54 3.70 -1.08
CA THR A 215 -7.17 4.96 -1.51
C THR A 215 -7.27 5.96 -0.36
N ARG A 216 -7.67 5.50 0.83
CA ARG A 216 -7.79 6.35 2.03
C ARG A 216 -6.46 6.95 2.48
N ALA A 217 -5.37 6.21 2.36
CA ALA A 217 -4.04 6.72 2.66
C ALA A 217 -3.64 7.83 1.67
N GLN A 218 -3.88 7.64 0.36
CA GLN A 218 -3.59 8.66 -0.65
C GLN A 218 -4.40 9.96 -0.42
N GLU A 219 -5.67 9.85 -0.05
CA GLU A 219 -6.53 10.98 0.34
C GLU A 219 -6.00 11.73 1.58
N ARG A 220 -5.11 11.10 2.36
CA ARG A 220 -4.41 11.66 3.54
C ARG A 220 -2.96 12.06 3.25
N GLY A 221 -2.60 12.17 1.98
CA GLY A 221 -1.29 12.66 1.55
C GLY A 221 -0.17 11.62 1.59
N TYR A 222 -0.49 10.33 1.64
CA TYR A 222 0.49 9.28 1.44
C TYR A 222 0.85 9.13 -0.04
N SER A 223 2.15 9.06 -0.34
CA SER A 223 2.64 8.65 -1.66
C SER A 223 2.51 7.14 -1.78
N LEU A 224 2.11 6.65 -2.95
CA LEU A 224 1.95 5.22 -3.23
C LEU A 224 3.18 4.64 -3.91
N ILE A 225 3.66 3.49 -3.39
CA ILE A 225 4.61 2.61 -4.04
C ILE A 225 3.91 1.26 -4.22
N TYR A 226 3.86 0.75 -5.43
CA TYR A 226 3.32 -0.58 -5.72
C TYR A 226 4.43 -1.63 -5.64
N ALA A 227 4.15 -2.77 -4.99
CA ALA A 227 5.01 -3.95 -4.88
C ALA A 227 4.20 -5.20 -5.29
N GLY A 228 4.62 -5.87 -6.41
CA GLY A 228 3.83 -6.98 -6.96
C GLY A 228 4.47 -7.76 -8.09
#